data_02307fd3ff65295cafbac8087bee91a7
#
_entry.id   02307fd3ff65295cafbac8087bee91a7
#
_cell.length_a   1.000
_cell.length_b   1.000
_cell.length_c   1.000
_cell.angle_alpha   90.00
_cell.angle_beta   90.00
_cell.angle_gamma   90.00
#
_symmetry.space_group_name_H-M   'P 1'
#
loop_
_entity.id
_entity.type
_entity.pdbx_description
1 polymer ?
#
loop_
_entity_poly.entity_id
_entity_poly.type
_entity_poly.pdbx_seq_one_letter_code
_entity_poly.pdbx_strand_id
1 'polypeptide(L)'
;MQRTLLSRIHNKQLYLFSFNGVQLLNFIKKSLLLSCSLFLFGCVSINQAIERKNYHSWENDIGYSQVVKTHNTLYISGITSDEATFENQIDDIYNTIKKILADYDVGTNAIVKEVIFTTDIEKLKAAIPTRKAHFNDKYPSSSWIEVKRLWSKSHLLEVEVIVVLP
;
A
#
# COMPACT_ATOMS: atom_id res chain seq x y z
N MET A 1 6.77 83.54 16.97
CA MET A 1 6.99 82.57 18.08
C MET A 1 7.23 81.20 17.42
N GLN A 2 8.39 81.14 16.75
CA GLN A 2 8.89 79.92 16.09
C GLN A 2 10.30 79.68 16.62
N ARG A 3 10.49 78.67 17.38
CA ARG A 3 11.78 78.01 17.70
C ARG A 3 11.50 76.99 18.78
N THR A 4 11.43 75.72 18.44
CA THR A 4 11.77 74.57 19.28
C THR A 4 11.13 73.30 18.73
N LEU A 5 11.57 72.87 17.52
CA LEU A 5 11.17 71.51 17.01
C LEU A 5 12.26 70.95 16.10
N LEU A 6 13.53 71.33 16.29
CA LEU A 6 14.63 70.87 15.44
C LEU A 6 15.82 70.27 16.24
N SER A 7 15.60 69.61 17.35
CA SER A 7 16.69 69.01 18.13
C SER A 7 16.45 67.59 18.61
N ARG A 8 15.66 66.78 17.89
CA ARG A 8 15.43 65.34 18.27
C ARG A 8 15.59 64.34 17.16
N ILE A 9 16.38 64.60 16.13
CA ILE A 9 16.73 63.67 15.09
C ILE A 9 18.24 63.62 14.91
N HIS A 10 18.98 63.27 15.96
CA HIS A 10 20.40 62.91 15.81
C HIS A 10 20.82 62.04 16.95
N ASN A 11 20.53 60.78 16.87
CA ASN A 11 21.28 59.66 17.47
C ASN A 11 20.56 58.30 17.29
N LYS A 12 20.36 57.88 16.05
CA LYS A 12 20.31 56.45 15.77
C LYS A 12 21.67 56.06 15.22
N GLN A 13 22.58 55.67 16.11
CA GLN A 13 23.81 54.99 15.74
C GLN A 13 23.44 53.76 14.93
N LEU A 14 23.76 53.76 13.66
CA LEU A 14 23.88 52.59 12.84
C LEU A 14 25.03 51.75 13.42
N TYR A 15 24.69 50.69 14.15
CA TYR A 15 25.66 49.62 14.43
C TYR A 15 25.92 48.88 13.12
N LEU A 16 26.89 49.40 12.35
CA LEU A 16 27.50 48.60 11.31
C LEU A 16 28.31 47.50 11.99
N PHE A 17 27.83 46.30 11.95
CA PHE A 17 28.59 45.11 12.33
C PHE A 17 29.78 45.00 11.33
N SER A 18 30.93 45.55 11.71
CA SER A 18 32.20 45.30 11.03
C SER A 18 32.62 43.88 11.41
N PHE A 19 32.25 42.91 10.58
CA PHE A 19 32.82 41.57 10.72
C PHE A 19 34.26 41.57 10.24
N ASN A 20 35.23 41.33 11.13
CA ASN A 20 36.61 41.05 10.72
C ASN A 20 36.61 39.85 9.77
N GLY A 21 37.42 39.92 8.68
CA GLY A 21 37.44 38.90 7.61
C GLY A 21 37.56 37.44 8.12
N VAL A 22 38.20 37.26 9.26
CA VAL A 22 38.33 35.93 9.95
C VAL A 22 36.97 35.43 10.46
N GLN A 23 36.12 36.31 11.02
CA GLN A 23 34.80 35.93 11.52
C GLN A 23 33.83 35.59 10.38
N LEU A 24 33.91 36.34 9.28
CA LEU A 24 33.12 36.07 8.06
C LEU A 24 33.53 34.74 7.45
N LEU A 25 34.84 34.46 7.37
CA LEU A 25 35.34 33.19 6.84
C LEU A 25 34.90 31.97 7.69
N ASN A 26 34.86 32.12 9.01
CA ASN A 26 34.40 31.06 9.94
C ASN A 26 32.88 30.87 9.86
N PHE A 27 32.13 31.94 9.64
CA PHE A 27 30.67 31.83 9.46
C PHE A 27 30.34 31.13 8.14
N ILE A 28 31.03 31.45 7.05
CA ILE A 28 30.89 30.78 5.75
C ILE A 28 31.27 29.30 5.84
N LYS A 29 32.40 28.96 6.50
CA LYS A 29 32.81 27.57 6.71
C LYS A 29 31.78 26.76 7.52
N LYS A 30 31.21 27.32 8.60
CA LYS A 30 30.16 26.67 9.40
C LYS A 30 28.87 26.51 8.61
N SER A 31 28.49 27.50 7.82
CA SER A 31 27.29 27.44 6.99
C SER A 31 27.45 26.41 5.86
N LEU A 32 28.64 26.31 5.25
CA LEU A 32 28.96 25.31 4.22
C LEU A 32 28.95 23.88 4.77
N LEU A 33 29.50 23.68 5.99
CA LEU A 33 29.49 22.36 6.67
C LEU A 33 28.07 21.94 7.06
N LEU A 34 27.22 22.86 7.49
CA LEU A 34 25.83 22.60 7.83
C LEU A 34 24.99 22.29 6.57
N SER A 35 25.25 22.95 5.45
CA SER A 35 24.62 22.67 4.16
C SER A 35 25.02 21.31 3.59
N CYS A 36 26.29 20.90 3.75
CA CYS A 36 26.78 19.61 3.26
C CYS A 36 26.21 18.43 4.05
N SER A 37 25.90 18.60 5.34
CA SER A 37 25.30 17.55 6.17
C SER A 37 23.81 17.29 5.85
N LEU A 38 23.10 18.25 5.27
CA LEU A 38 21.71 18.09 4.83
C LEU A 38 21.55 17.32 3.52
N PHE A 39 22.61 17.20 2.70
CA PHE A 39 22.56 16.46 1.44
C PHE A 39 22.92 14.97 1.55
N LEU A 40 23.32 14.50 2.76
CA LEU A 40 23.66 13.08 2.98
C LEU A 40 22.47 12.20 3.37
N PHE A 41 21.23 12.73 3.41
CA PHE A 41 20.03 11.90 3.37
C PHE A 41 19.79 11.41 1.93
N GLY A 42 20.82 10.77 1.37
CA GLY A 42 20.70 10.03 0.12
C GLY A 42 19.65 8.95 0.29
N CYS A 43 18.83 8.73 -0.72
CA CYS A 43 17.87 7.66 -0.81
C CYS A 43 18.47 6.36 -0.29
N VAL A 44 18.10 5.96 0.91
CA VAL A 44 18.27 4.57 1.35
C VAL A 44 17.34 3.78 0.44
N SER A 45 17.89 3.17 -0.59
CA SER A 45 17.20 2.15 -1.35
C SER A 45 16.95 1.01 -0.38
N ILE A 46 15.78 1.00 0.25
CA ILE A 46 15.34 -0.16 1.03
C ILE A 46 15.11 -1.25 -0.01
N ASN A 47 16.10 -2.14 -0.12
CA ASN A 47 15.95 -3.37 -0.90
C ASN A 47 14.97 -4.24 -0.13
N GLN A 48 13.68 -4.01 -0.36
CA GLN A 48 12.63 -4.70 0.37
C GLN A 48 12.52 -6.11 -0.19
N ALA A 49 12.84 -7.09 0.64
CA ALA A 49 12.80 -8.50 0.27
C ALA A 49 11.39 -8.89 -0.18
N ILE A 50 11.30 -9.70 -1.23
CA ILE A 50 10.06 -10.37 -1.61
C ILE A 50 9.83 -11.51 -0.62
N GLU A 51 8.74 -11.45 0.11
CA GLU A 51 8.31 -12.48 1.05
C GLU A 51 7.30 -13.41 0.37
N ARG A 52 7.41 -14.71 0.62
CA ARG A 52 6.48 -15.73 0.11
C ARG A 52 5.93 -16.53 1.26
N LYS A 53 4.64 -16.78 1.24
CA LYS A 53 3.96 -17.56 2.28
C LYS A 53 3.06 -18.61 1.64
N ASN A 54 3.22 -19.83 2.14
CA ASN A 54 2.41 -20.98 1.81
C ASN A 54 1.60 -21.40 3.05
N TYR A 55 0.42 -21.94 2.83
CA TYR A 55 -0.48 -22.40 3.87
C TYR A 55 -0.58 -23.93 3.90
N HIS A 56 -0.24 -24.58 2.78
CA HIS A 56 -0.27 -26.02 2.61
C HIS A 56 1.02 -26.52 1.94
N SER A 57 1.47 -27.72 2.34
CA SER A 57 2.70 -28.30 1.79
C SER A 57 2.62 -28.59 0.29
N TRP A 58 1.44 -28.98 -0.21
CA TRP A 58 1.21 -29.30 -1.62
C TRP A 58 1.41 -28.09 -2.56
N GLU A 59 1.35 -26.85 -2.06
CA GLU A 59 1.63 -25.64 -2.85
C GLU A 59 3.07 -25.65 -3.37
N ASN A 60 4.02 -26.12 -2.55
CA ASN A 60 5.42 -26.27 -2.97
C ASN A 60 5.56 -27.37 -4.05
N ASP A 61 4.79 -28.45 -3.94
CA ASP A 61 4.84 -29.57 -4.90
C ASP A 61 4.35 -29.14 -6.30
N ILE A 62 3.37 -28.23 -6.34
CA ILE A 62 2.85 -27.62 -7.58
C ILE A 62 3.75 -26.47 -8.05
N GLY A 63 4.50 -25.83 -7.14
CA GLY A 63 5.45 -24.78 -7.48
C GLY A 63 4.87 -23.37 -7.50
N TYR A 64 3.93 -23.05 -6.58
CA TYR A 64 3.45 -21.68 -6.40
C TYR A 64 3.43 -21.28 -4.92
N SER A 65 3.28 -19.97 -4.65
CA SER A 65 3.05 -19.43 -3.31
C SER A 65 1.65 -18.88 -3.20
N GLN A 66 0.94 -19.21 -2.12
CA GLN A 66 -0.39 -18.66 -1.89
C GLN A 66 -0.36 -17.14 -1.74
N VAL A 67 0.66 -16.60 -1.09
CA VAL A 67 0.85 -15.15 -0.94
C VAL A 67 2.27 -14.75 -1.30
N VAL A 68 2.38 -13.71 -2.12
CA VAL A 68 3.64 -13.00 -2.35
C VAL A 68 3.47 -11.57 -1.87
N LYS A 69 4.33 -11.14 -0.93
CA LYS A 69 4.38 -9.77 -0.44
C LYS A 69 5.59 -9.04 -0.99
N THR A 70 5.38 -7.86 -1.51
CA THR A 70 6.44 -6.92 -1.87
C THR A 70 6.00 -5.51 -1.49
N HIS A 71 6.87 -4.79 -0.77
CA HIS A 71 6.51 -3.50 -0.19
C HIS A 71 5.25 -3.61 0.69
N ASN A 72 4.26 -2.77 0.43
CA ASN A 72 2.95 -2.79 1.09
C ASN A 72 1.88 -3.53 0.28
N THR A 73 2.26 -4.37 -0.67
CA THR A 73 1.32 -5.06 -1.56
C THR A 73 1.39 -6.57 -1.36
N LEU A 74 0.23 -7.19 -1.20
CA LEU A 74 0.07 -8.64 -1.23
C LEU A 74 -0.57 -9.05 -2.56
N TYR A 75 0.01 -10.04 -3.19
CA TYR A 75 -0.56 -10.78 -4.30
C TYR A 75 -1.02 -12.12 -3.76
N ILE A 76 -2.32 -12.36 -3.74
CA ILE A 76 -2.92 -13.62 -3.26
C ILE A 76 -3.34 -14.41 -4.49
N SER A 77 -2.76 -15.58 -4.64
CA SER A 77 -3.05 -16.51 -5.74
C SER A 77 -4.49 -16.99 -5.69
N GLY A 78 -4.98 -17.51 -6.81
CA GLY A 78 -6.33 -18.01 -6.94
C GLY A 78 -6.72 -19.00 -5.85
N ILE A 79 -7.86 -18.76 -5.24
CA ILE A 79 -8.47 -19.60 -4.20
C ILE A 79 -9.72 -20.21 -4.78
N THR A 80 -9.84 -21.51 -4.67
CA THR A 80 -11.00 -22.31 -5.07
C THR A 80 -11.63 -22.99 -3.86
N SER A 81 -12.79 -23.60 -4.03
CA SER A 81 -13.49 -24.34 -2.98
C SER A 81 -14.07 -25.63 -3.54
N ASP A 82 -14.13 -26.68 -2.73
CA ASP A 82 -14.77 -27.95 -3.02
C ASP A 82 -16.21 -28.04 -2.48
N GLU A 83 -16.76 -26.94 -1.96
CA GLU A 83 -18.15 -26.87 -1.50
C GLU A 83 -19.14 -27.22 -2.63
N ALA A 84 -20.29 -27.77 -2.27
CA ALA A 84 -21.20 -28.39 -3.23
C ALA A 84 -21.99 -27.39 -4.09
N THR A 85 -22.22 -26.17 -3.58
CA THR A 85 -23.03 -25.16 -4.28
C THR A 85 -22.19 -23.93 -4.62
N PHE A 86 -22.66 -23.16 -5.61
CA PHE A 86 -21.98 -21.96 -6.07
C PHE A 86 -21.85 -20.91 -4.95
N GLU A 87 -22.92 -20.71 -4.18
CA GLU A 87 -22.98 -19.77 -3.07
C GLU A 87 -22.03 -20.18 -1.93
N ASN A 88 -22.03 -21.50 -1.60
CA ASN A 88 -21.14 -22.01 -0.57
C ASN A 88 -19.67 -21.88 -0.99
N GLN A 89 -19.34 -22.07 -2.28
CA GLN A 89 -17.98 -21.85 -2.78
C GLN A 89 -17.58 -20.38 -2.66
N ILE A 90 -18.47 -19.42 -2.99
CA ILE A 90 -18.21 -18.00 -2.76
C ILE A 90 -17.90 -17.73 -1.28
N ASP A 91 -18.76 -18.20 -0.38
CA ASP A 91 -18.60 -17.95 1.06
C ASP A 91 -17.29 -18.55 1.59
N ASP A 92 -16.95 -19.77 1.21
CA ASP A 92 -15.73 -20.44 1.64
C ASP A 92 -14.48 -19.75 1.11
N ILE A 93 -14.45 -19.37 -0.16
CA ILE A 93 -13.36 -18.63 -0.80
C ILE A 93 -13.12 -17.30 -0.07
N TYR A 94 -14.16 -16.47 0.12
CA TYR A 94 -13.97 -15.18 0.80
C TYR A 94 -13.66 -15.33 2.28
N ASN A 95 -14.13 -16.37 2.95
CA ASN A 95 -13.74 -16.68 4.32
C ASN A 95 -12.26 -17.09 4.39
N THR A 96 -11.76 -17.83 3.41
CA THR A 96 -10.33 -18.16 3.29
C THR A 96 -9.49 -16.91 3.01
N ILE A 97 -9.92 -16.02 2.11
CA ILE A 97 -9.28 -14.73 1.89
C ILE A 97 -9.23 -13.93 3.19
N LYS A 98 -10.33 -13.84 3.94
CA LYS A 98 -10.37 -13.14 5.24
C LYS A 98 -9.38 -13.70 6.26
N LYS A 99 -9.20 -15.02 6.32
CA LYS A 99 -8.19 -15.67 7.19
C LYS A 99 -6.77 -15.23 6.79
N ILE A 100 -6.48 -15.22 5.49
CA ILE A 100 -5.18 -14.74 4.97
C ILE A 100 -4.97 -13.26 5.32
N LEU A 101 -5.97 -12.41 5.12
CA LEU A 101 -5.89 -10.98 5.44
C LEU A 101 -5.66 -10.72 6.92
N ALA A 102 -6.24 -11.52 7.81
CA ALA A 102 -6.04 -11.43 9.26
C ALA A 102 -4.58 -11.65 9.67
N ASP A 103 -3.81 -12.45 8.95
CA ASP A 103 -2.38 -12.64 9.20
C ASP A 103 -1.53 -11.36 8.95
N TYR A 104 -2.13 -10.38 8.30
CA TYR A 104 -1.54 -9.08 7.98
C TYR A 104 -2.28 -7.90 8.64
N ASP A 105 -3.14 -8.20 9.64
CA ASP A 105 -3.92 -7.22 10.41
C ASP A 105 -4.82 -6.31 9.55
N VAL A 106 -5.32 -6.80 8.40
CA VAL A 106 -6.21 -6.05 7.50
C VAL A 106 -7.51 -6.81 7.21
N GLY A 107 -8.51 -6.10 6.74
CA GLY A 107 -9.79 -6.67 6.29
C GLY A 107 -9.99 -6.55 4.78
N THR A 108 -11.17 -6.95 4.30
CA THR A 108 -11.54 -6.93 2.87
C THR A 108 -11.53 -5.53 2.26
N ASN A 109 -11.61 -4.48 3.07
CA ASN A 109 -11.47 -3.08 2.62
C ASN A 109 -10.05 -2.74 2.12
N ALA A 110 -9.05 -3.58 2.40
CA ALA A 110 -7.69 -3.44 1.88
C ALA A 110 -7.50 -4.09 0.48
N ILE A 111 -8.48 -4.87 0.01
CA ILE A 111 -8.46 -5.46 -1.33
C ILE A 111 -8.70 -4.34 -2.35
N VAL A 112 -7.75 -4.13 -3.25
CA VAL A 112 -7.83 -3.09 -4.30
C VAL A 112 -8.19 -3.65 -5.67
N LYS A 113 -7.88 -4.92 -5.89
CA LYS A 113 -8.19 -5.64 -7.13
C LYS A 113 -8.66 -7.05 -6.81
N GLU A 114 -9.60 -7.52 -7.59
CA GLU A 114 -10.01 -8.91 -7.63
C GLU A 114 -10.19 -9.36 -9.08
N VAL A 115 -9.88 -10.60 -9.35
CA VAL A 115 -10.26 -11.29 -10.58
C VAL A 115 -11.01 -12.56 -10.19
N ILE A 116 -12.19 -12.75 -10.76
CA ILE A 116 -13.00 -13.96 -10.57
C ILE A 116 -13.02 -14.71 -11.90
N PHE A 117 -12.51 -15.92 -11.88
CA PHE A 117 -12.70 -16.90 -12.93
C PHE A 117 -13.88 -17.78 -12.55
N THR A 118 -14.78 -18.03 -13.47
CA THR A 118 -15.97 -18.88 -13.21
C THR A 118 -16.24 -19.79 -14.40
N THR A 119 -16.83 -20.92 -14.15
CA THR A 119 -17.33 -21.83 -15.20
C THR A 119 -18.77 -21.49 -15.63
N ASP A 120 -19.43 -20.53 -14.95
CA ASP A 120 -20.80 -20.11 -15.24
C ASP A 120 -21.01 -18.64 -14.81
N ILE A 121 -20.93 -17.73 -15.77
CA ILE A 121 -21.03 -16.29 -15.52
C ILE A 121 -22.45 -15.88 -15.07
N GLU A 122 -23.47 -16.60 -15.48
CA GLU A 122 -24.85 -16.28 -15.09
C GLU A 122 -25.09 -16.64 -13.62
N LYS A 123 -24.52 -17.75 -13.14
CA LYS A 123 -24.54 -18.07 -11.70
C LYS A 123 -23.78 -17.05 -10.87
N LEU A 124 -22.62 -16.57 -11.36
CA LEU A 124 -21.88 -15.52 -10.69
C LEU A 124 -22.70 -14.21 -10.58
N LYS A 125 -23.41 -13.84 -11.64
CA LYS A 125 -24.32 -12.68 -11.63
C LYS A 125 -25.46 -12.87 -10.63
N ALA A 126 -26.05 -14.05 -10.57
CA ALA A 126 -27.11 -14.36 -9.60
C ALA A 126 -26.61 -14.30 -8.16
N ALA A 127 -25.35 -14.68 -7.91
CA ALA A 127 -24.71 -14.69 -6.59
C ALA A 127 -24.09 -13.34 -6.17
N ILE A 128 -24.33 -12.24 -6.91
CA ILE A 128 -23.85 -10.90 -6.55
C ILE A 128 -24.18 -10.52 -5.10
N PRO A 129 -25.39 -10.75 -4.55
CA PRO A 129 -25.69 -10.40 -3.18
C PRO A 129 -24.80 -11.13 -2.17
N THR A 130 -24.54 -12.43 -2.37
CA THR A 130 -23.65 -13.23 -1.52
C THR A 130 -22.22 -12.66 -1.54
N ARG A 131 -21.68 -12.42 -2.74
CA ARG A 131 -20.34 -11.79 -2.87
C ARG A 131 -20.29 -10.42 -2.17
N LYS A 132 -21.28 -9.55 -2.38
CA LYS A 132 -21.31 -8.20 -1.80
C LYS A 132 -21.25 -8.21 -0.28
N ALA A 133 -21.86 -9.19 0.38
CA ALA A 133 -21.90 -9.32 1.83
C ALA A 133 -20.50 -9.44 2.48
N HIS A 134 -19.47 -9.80 1.71
CA HIS A 134 -18.09 -9.88 2.21
C HIS A 134 -17.34 -8.54 2.27
N PHE A 135 -17.87 -7.44 1.70
CA PHE A 135 -17.10 -6.21 1.44
C PHE A 135 -17.51 -4.95 2.23
N ASN A 136 -18.56 -4.97 3.05
CA ASN A 136 -19.02 -3.80 3.81
C ASN A 136 -19.11 -2.52 2.94
N ASP A 137 -19.67 -2.63 1.73
CA ASP A 137 -19.82 -1.57 0.71
C ASP A 137 -18.52 -0.92 0.20
N LYS A 138 -17.35 -1.50 0.49
CA LYS A 138 -16.05 -1.07 -0.03
C LYS A 138 -15.54 -2.09 -1.05
N TYR A 139 -15.96 -1.95 -2.30
CA TYR A 139 -15.66 -2.93 -3.34
C TYR A 139 -14.32 -2.67 -4.03
N PRO A 140 -13.54 -3.73 -4.34
CA PRO A 140 -12.34 -3.62 -5.17
C PRO A 140 -12.66 -3.35 -6.64
N SER A 141 -11.64 -2.94 -7.41
CA SER A 141 -11.70 -3.08 -8.86
C SER A 141 -11.82 -4.56 -9.23
N SER A 142 -12.87 -4.94 -9.94
CA SER A 142 -13.19 -6.35 -10.20
C SER A 142 -13.26 -6.67 -11.69
N SER A 143 -12.77 -7.83 -12.09
CA SER A 143 -12.93 -8.41 -13.43
C SER A 143 -13.50 -9.81 -13.31
N TRP A 144 -14.54 -10.13 -14.09
CA TRP A 144 -15.19 -11.43 -14.08
C TRP A 144 -15.02 -12.07 -15.43
N ILE A 145 -14.51 -13.30 -15.44
CA ILE A 145 -14.10 -14.01 -16.64
C ILE A 145 -14.70 -15.40 -16.64
N GLU A 146 -15.48 -15.72 -17.66
CA GLU A 146 -15.92 -17.09 -17.85
C GLU A 146 -14.81 -17.92 -18.50
N VAL A 147 -14.54 -19.09 -17.92
CA VAL A 147 -13.51 -20.03 -18.37
C VAL A 147 -14.13 -21.39 -18.64
N LYS A 148 -13.52 -22.15 -19.52
CA LYS A 148 -14.01 -23.49 -19.86
C LYS A 148 -13.92 -24.47 -18.69
N ARG A 149 -12.90 -24.34 -17.83
CA ARG A 149 -12.58 -25.23 -16.72
C ARG A 149 -11.58 -24.58 -15.77
N LEU A 150 -11.72 -24.90 -14.49
CA LEU A 150 -10.75 -24.65 -13.42
C LEU A 150 -9.91 -25.92 -13.14
N TRP A 151 -9.06 -25.86 -12.11
CA TRP A 151 -8.18 -26.97 -11.73
C TRP A 151 -8.96 -28.27 -11.52
N SER A 152 -9.98 -28.27 -10.68
CA SER A 152 -10.90 -29.39 -10.49
C SER A 152 -12.20 -29.18 -11.26
N LYS A 153 -12.89 -30.28 -11.60
CA LYS A 153 -14.25 -30.22 -12.17
C LYS A 153 -15.30 -29.75 -11.15
N SER A 154 -15.02 -29.94 -9.84
CA SER A 154 -15.88 -29.46 -8.75
C SER A 154 -15.77 -27.95 -8.51
N HIS A 155 -14.67 -27.33 -8.94
CA HIS A 155 -14.48 -25.88 -8.78
C HIS A 155 -15.34 -25.11 -9.78
N LEU A 156 -16.25 -24.30 -9.25
CA LEU A 156 -17.19 -23.49 -10.04
C LEU A 156 -16.68 -22.06 -10.24
N LEU A 157 -15.85 -21.59 -9.29
CA LEU A 157 -15.18 -20.29 -9.38
C LEU A 157 -13.83 -20.33 -8.67
N GLU A 158 -12.99 -19.37 -9.02
CA GLU A 158 -11.68 -19.10 -8.44
C GLU A 158 -11.52 -17.59 -8.29
N VAL A 159 -10.97 -17.14 -7.17
CA VAL A 159 -10.79 -15.71 -6.90
C VAL A 159 -9.33 -15.44 -6.55
N GLU A 160 -8.70 -14.52 -7.29
CA GLU A 160 -7.41 -13.93 -6.94
C GLU A 160 -7.57 -12.48 -6.55
N VAL A 161 -6.74 -11.98 -5.62
CA VAL A 161 -6.84 -10.61 -5.15
C VAL A 161 -5.47 -9.96 -4.97
N ILE A 162 -5.46 -8.62 -5.13
CA ILE A 162 -4.34 -7.75 -4.76
C ILE A 162 -4.79 -6.88 -3.60
N VAL A 163 -3.94 -6.82 -2.57
CA VAL A 163 -4.20 -6.11 -1.31
C VAL A 163 -3.13 -5.06 -1.10
N VAL A 164 -3.51 -3.88 -0.63
CA VAL A 164 -2.57 -2.83 -0.22
C VAL A 164 -2.65 -2.67 1.29
N LEU A 165 -1.51 -2.88 1.94
CA LEU A 165 -1.35 -2.70 3.38
C LEU A 165 -1.20 -1.21 3.72
N PRO A 166 -1.64 -0.75 4.91
CA PRO A 166 -1.53 0.62 5.37
C PRO A 166 -0.10 1.11 5.53
#